data_a5c4fa11b7a6ba1d75501e72144a4a8d
#
_entry.id   a5c4fa11b7a6ba1d75501e72144a4a8d
#
_cell.length_a   1.000
_cell.length_b   1.000
_cell.length_c   1.000
_cell.angle_alpha   90.00
_cell.angle_beta   90.00
_cell.angle_gamma   90.00
#
_symmetry.space_group_name_H-M   'P 1'
#
loop_
_entity.id
_entity.type
_entity.pdbx_description
1 polymer ?
#
loop_
_entity_poly.entity_id
_entity_poly.type
_entity_poly.pdbx_seq_one_letter_code
_entity_poly.pdbx_strand_id
1 'polypeptide(L)'
;FNRRYFEDQIRDASFCCGVAMIDLDDFKLYNDTYGHNAGDMALDTIVKTVNRCTRRTDRLIRLGGDEFLLVLPEMDEENFVQKLKQIQSQIHEAQVPGYSKMRLSVSVGGVLTRDETIGEAAMRADQLMYLAKQRKNMVVTEKDQILGCQDDVVRQENRREKQRILIVDDSEMNRIILSEILQDEYDIIEASTGEECLRLL
;
A
#
# COMPACT_ATOMS: atom_id res chain seq x y z
N PHE A 1 -10.48 17.65 -7.08
CA PHE A 1 -11.63 17.13 -7.84
C PHE A 1 -12.30 16.00 -7.05
N ASN A 2 -13.48 15.53 -7.50
CA ASN A 2 -14.24 14.47 -6.87
C ASN A 2 -14.47 13.28 -7.83
N ARG A 3 -15.07 12.19 -7.33
CA ARG A 3 -15.36 10.96 -8.09
C ARG A 3 -16.18 11.25 -9.36
N ARG A 4 -17.17 12.14 -9.31
CA ARG A 4 -17.98 12.49 -10.48
C ARG A 4 -17.12 13.09 -11.59
N TYR A 5 -16.17 13.96 -11.26
CA TYR A 5 -15.23 14.50 -12.24
C TYR A 5 -14.39 13.40 -12.90
N PHE A 6 -13.95 12.40 -12.13
CA PHE A 6 -13.24 11.25 -12.68
C PHE A 6 -14.10 10.49 -13.69
N GLU A 7 -15.31 10.10 -13.29
CA GLU A 7 -16.22 9.32 -14.16
C GLU A 7 -16.62 10.07 -15.42
N ASP A 8 -16.92 11.36 -15.32
CA ASP A 8 -17.46 12.15 -16.42
C ASP A 8 -16.38 12.70 -17.38
N GLN A 9 -15.13 12.90 -16.93
CA GLN A 9 -14.12 13.66 -17.66
C GLN A 9 -12.79 12.96 -17.88
N ILE A 10 -12.42 11.99 -17.03
CA ILE A 10 -11.07 11.48 -16.98
C ILE A 10 -11.00 9.98 -17.30
N ARG A 11 -11.95 9.20 -16.86
CA ARG A 11 -11.93 7.75 -16.90
C ARG A 11 -11.61 7.17 -18.28
N ASP A 12 -12.30 7.64 -19.29
CA ASP A 12 -12.21 7.15 -20.67
C ASP A 12 -11.17 7.90 -21.51
N ALA A 13 -10.47 8.87 -20.90
CA ALA A 13 -9.38 9.57 -21.56
C ALA A 13 -8.15 8.67 -21.69
N SER A 14 -7.43 8.82 -22.82
CA SER A 14 -6.18 8.10 -23.09
C SER A 14 -5.11 9.11 -23.51
N PHE A 15 -4.09 9.30 -22.68
CA PHE A 15 -2.90 10.10 -22.95
C PHE A 15 -1.74 9.66 -22.06
N CYS A 16 -0.51 9.96 -22.47
CA CYS A 16 0.68 9.61 -21.69
C CYS A 16 0.68 10.33 -20.35
N CYS A 17 0.53 9.58 -19.26
CA CYS A 17 0.57 10.13 -17.91
C CYS A 17 0.99 9.07 -16.88
N GLY A 18 1.42 9.52 -15.71
CA GLY A 18 1.47 8.72 -14.51
C GLY A 18 0.12 8.72 -13.80
N VAL A 19 -0.33 7.56 -13.37
CA VAL A 19 -1.56 7.38 -12.60
C VAL A 19 -1.22 6.71 -11.29
N ALA A 20 -1.63 7.29 -10.16
CA ALA A 20 -1.38 6.71 -8.85
C ALA A 20 -2.63 6.70 -7.98
N MET A 21 -2.88 5.55 -7.35
CA MET A 21 -3.84 5.40 -6.26
C MET A 21 -3.13 5.66 -4.93
N ILE A 22 -3.74 6.48 -4.10
CA ILE A 22 -3.24 6.86 -2.78
C ILE A 22 -4.34 6.60 -1.76
N ASP A 23 -4.01 5.92 -0.68
CA ASP A 23 -4.94 5.62 0.40
C ASP A 23 -4.29 5.95 1.76
N LEU A 24 -5.05 6.57 2.65
CA LEU A 24 -4.59 6.92 3.99
C LEU A 24 -4.64 5.68 4.90
N ASP A 25 -3.47 5.24 5.34
CA ASP A 25 -3.36 4.10 6.24
C ASP A 25 -4.07 4.38 7.58
N ASP A 26 -4.76 3.38 8.08
CA ASP A 26 -5.43 3.41 9.39
C ASP A 26 -6.44 4.57 9.58
N PHE A 27 -7.04 5.08 8.51
CA PHE A 27 -7.97 6.21 8.57
C PHE A 27 -9.11 6.00 9.57
N LYS A 28 -9.66 4.78 9.63
CA LYS A 28 -10.67 4.42 10.62
C LYS A 28 -10.13 4.58 12.05
N LEU A 29 -8.90 4.16 12.32
CA LEU A 29 -8.26 4.30 13.63
C LEU A 29 -8.10 5.78 14.02
N TYR A 30 -7.78 6.66 13.06
CA TYR A 30 -7.75 8.11 13.34
C TYR A 30 -9.12 8.63 13.75
N ASN A 31 -10.17 8.26 13.01
CA ASN A 31 -11.55 8.64 13.36
C ASN A 31 -11.96 8.11 14.74
N ASP A 32 -11.68 6.85 15.02
CA ASP A 32 -12.06 6.20 16.28
C ASP A 32 -11.27 6.77 17.48
N THR A 33 -10.01 7.17 17.27
CA THR A 33 -9.13 7.69 18.33
C THR A 33 -9.31 9.19 18.60
N TYR A 34 -9.44 9.99 17.53
CA TYR A 34 -9.40 11.46 17.60
C TYR A 34 -10.73 12.11 17.18
N GLY A 35 -11.70 11.32 16.73
CA GLY A 35 -13.00 11.79 16.22
C GLY A 35 -12.96 12.19 14.75
N HIS A 36 -14.15 12.25 14.12
CA HIS A 36 -14.32 12.53 12.68
C HIS A 36 -13.70 13.87 12.24
N ASN A 37 -13.74 14.90 13.10
CA ASN A 37 -13.08 16.18 12.80
C ASN A 37 -11.57 16.02 12.58
N ALA A 38 -10.92 15.12 13.30
CA ALA A 38 -9.51 14.83 13.12
C ALA A 38 -9.24 14.12 11.78
N GLY A 39 -10.13 13.19 11.39
CA GLY A 39 -10.07 12.54 10.08
C GLY A 39 -10.23 13.55 8.94
N ASP A 40 -11.18 14.48 9.05
CA ASP A 40 -11.37 15.55 8.06
C ASP A 40 -10.13 16.45 7.95
N MET A 41 -9.51 16.81 9.08
CA MET A 41 -8.27 17.59 9.11
C MET A 41 -7.09 16.80 8.51
N ALA A 42 -7.02 15.48 8.72
CA ALA A 42 -6.03 14.61 8.10
C ALA A 42 -6.17 14.61 6.58
N LEU A 43 -7.38 14.42 6.06
CA LEU A 43 -7.67 14.46 4.63
C LEU A 43 -7.35 15.83 4.00
N ASP A 44 -7.73 16.92 4.66
CA ASP A 44 -7.39 18.28 4.20
C ASP A 44 -5.87 18.52 4.19
N THR A 45 -5.15 17.99 5.17
CA THR A 45 -3.68 18.05 5.24
C THR A 45 -3.05 17.30 4.07
N ILE A 46 -3.55 16.10 3.73
CA ILE A 46 -3.09 15.33 2.56
C ILE A 46 -3.31 16.13 1.27
N VAL A 47 -4.53 16.64 1.06
CA VAL A 47 -4.86 17.43 -0.14
C VAL A 47 -3.94 18.64 -0.28
N LYS A 48 -3.72 19.39 0.78
CA LYS A 48 -2.81 20.55 0.79
C LYS A 48 -1.36 20.15 0.49
N THR A 49 -0.90 19.04 1.06
CA THR A 49 0.47 18.55 0.86
C THR A 49 0.68 18.09 -0.58
N VAL A 50 -0.22 17.27 -1.12
CA VAL A 50 -0.15 16.84 -2.52
C VAL A 50 -0.18 18.02 -3.47
N ASN A 51 -1.09 18.99 -3.26
CA ASN A 51 -1.19 20.19 -4.11
C ASN A 51 0.07 21.06 -4.07
N ARG A 52 0.85 21.07 -3.00
CA ARG A 52 2.17 21.74 -2.95
C ARG A 52 3.24 21.01 -3.77
N CYS A 53 3.10 19.71 -3.94
CA CYS A 53 4.04 18.87 -4.69
C CYS A 53 3.67 18.74 -6.17
N THR A 54 2.50 19.22 -6.60
CA THR A 54 1.93 19.02 -7.94
C THR A 54 1.80 20.30 -8.73
N ARG A 55 1.73 20.19 -10.08
CA ARG A 55 1.58 21.30 -11.02
C ARG A 55 0.10 21.59 -11.27
N ARG A 56 -0.23 22.73 -11.90
CA ARG A 56 -1.61 23.04 -12.33
C ARG A 56 -2.20 22.05 -13.33
N THR A 57 -1.36 21.37 -14.09
CA THR A 57 -1.75 20.32 -15.05
C THR A 57 -2.10 19.01 -14.38
N ASP A 58 -1.56 18.76 -13.20
CA ASP A 58 -1.77 17.55 -12.44
C ASP A 58 -3.19 17.55 -11.83
N ARG A 59 -3.76 16.37 -11.63
CA ARG A 59 -5.12 16.24 -11.14
C ARG A 59 -5.13 15.34 -9.92
N LEU A 60 -5.46 15.91 -8.75
CA LEU A 60 -5.79 15.15 -7.55
C LEU A 60 -7.30 15.03 -7.45
N ILE A 61 -7.79 13.80 -7.38
CA ILE A 61 -9.21 13.43 -7.38
C ILE A 61 -9.48 12.58 -6.15
N ARG A 62 -10.42 12.98 -5.30
CA ARG A 62 -10.88 12.14 -4.20
C ARG A 62 -11.99 11.23 -4.71
N LEU A 63 -11.75 9.92 -4.68
CA LEU A 63 -12.71 8.91 -5.16
C LEU A 63 -13.76 8.57 -4.09
N GLY A 64 -13.38 8.58 -2.83
CA GLY A 64 -14.28 8.35 -1.71
C GLY A 64 -13.49 8.07 -0.43
N GLY A 65 -14.11 8.29 0.72
CA GLY A 65 -13.47 8.01 2.01
C GLY A 65 -12.07 8.63 2.11
N ASP A 66 -11.07 7.80 2.15
CA ASP A 66 -9.64 8.07 2.28
C ASP A 66 -8.83 7.81 0.99
N GLU A 67 -9.53 7.50 -0.12
CA GLU A 67 -8.93 7.15 -1.40
C GLU A 67 -8.80 8.35 -2.34
N PHE A 68 -7.61 8.51 -2.92
CA PHE A 68 -7.32 9.55 -3.91
C PHE A 68 -6.68 8.95 -5.16
N LEU A 69 -7.05 9.50 -6.31
CA LEU A 69 -6.40 9.26 -7.60
C LEU A 69 -5.59 10.50 -7.97
N LEU A 70 -4.33 10.29 -8.32
CA LEU A 70 -3.43 11.32 -8.80
C LEU A 70 -3.08 11.03 -10.27
N VAL A 71 -3.33 12.00 -11.17
CA VAL A 71 -2.99 11.92 -12.58
C VAL A 71 -1.94 12.98 -12.89
N LEU A 72 -0.79 12.55 -13.40
CA LEU A 72 0.40 13.34 -13.68
C LEU A 72 0.73 13.29 -15.18
N PRO A 73 0.24 14.23 -16.00
CA PRO A 73 0.53 14.25 -17.43
C PRO A 73 2.03 14.41 -17.73
N GLU A 74 2.47 13.82 -18.84
CA GLU A 74 3.83 13.99 -19.38
C GLU A 74 4.93 13.65 -18.35
N MET A 75 4.83 12.49 -17.72
CA MET A 75 5.85 11.99 -16.78
C MET A 75 6.62 10.83 -17.41
N ASP A 76 7.95 10.88 -17.31
CA ASP A 76 8.79 9.70 -17.47
C ASP A 76 8.83 8.86 -16.17
N GLU A 77 9.32 7.64 -16.29
CA GLU A 77 9.29 6.66 -15.21
C GLU A 77 10.08 7.11 -13.97
N GLU A 78 11.27 7.67 -14.18
CA GLU A 78 12.15 8.06 -13.08
C GLU A 78 11.56 9.23 -12.29
N ASN A 79 11.13 10.28 -12.99
CA ASN A 79 10.50 11.44 -12.38
C ASN A 79 9.16 11.09 -11.73
N PHE A 80 8.41 10.14 -12.31
CA PHE A 80 7.16 9.64 -11.73
C PHE A 80 7.40 8.97 -10.37
N VAL A 81 8.31 7.99 -10.30
CA VAL A 81 8.64 7.29 -9.05
C VAL A 81 9.17 8.26 -8.00
N GLN A 82 10.08 9.17 -8.38
CA GLN A 82 10.60 10.19 -7.47
C GLN A 82 9.49 11.10 -6.94
N LYS A 83 8.54 11.50 -7.81
CA LYS A 83 7.39 12.33 -7.43
C LYS A 83 6.50 11.63 -6.42
N LEU A 84 6.19 10.35 -6.60
CA LEU A 84 5.36 9.59 -5.66
C LEU A 84 6.06 9.44 -4.30
N LYS A 85 7.35 9.14 -4.29
CA LYS A 85 8.16 9.06 -3.04
C LYS A 85 8.24 10.41 -2.34
N GLN A 86 8.39 11.50 -3.09
CA GLN A 86 8.37 12.85 -2.54
C GLN A 86 7.03 13.16 -1.85
N ILE A 87 5.91 12.85 -2.52
CA ILE A 87 4.56 13.08 -1.99
C ILE A 87 4.36 12.27 -0.71
N GLN A 88 4.70 10.99 -0.73
CA GLN A 88 4.57 10.10 0.42
C GLN A 88 5.39 10.61 1.62
N SER A 89 6.67 10.99 1.43
CA SER A 89 7.52 11.55 2.48
C SER A 89 6.96 12.85 3.04
N GLN A 90 6.52 13.76 2.18
CA GLN A 90 5.94 15.04 2.59
C GLN A 90 4.63 14.88 3.38
N ILE A 91 3.80 13.87 3.04
CA ILE A 91 2.61 13.53 3.81
C ILE A 91 3.02 12.98 5.19
N HIS A 92 4.03 12.10 5.24
CA HIS A 92 4.50 11.52 6.49
C HIS A 92 5.10 12.56 7.45
N GLU A 93 5.75 13.60 6.91
CA GLU A 93 6.32 14.71 7.68
C GLU A 93 5.28 15.77 8.05
N ALA A 94 4.11 15.78 7.38
CA ALA A 94 3.09 16.80 7.59
C ALA A 94 2.49 16.72 8.99
N GLN A 95 2.29 17.89 9.60
CA GLN A 95 1.60 18.00 10.87
C GLN A 95 0.11 18.32 10.64
N VAL A 96 -0.76 17.56 11.27
CA VAL A 96 -2.20 17.81 11.25
C VAL A 96 -2.52 18.92 12.25
N PRO A 97 -3.08 20.06 11.80
CA PRO A 97 -3.41 21.17 12.70
C PRO A 97 -4.32 20.75 13.85
N GLY A 98 -3.94 21.08 15.07
CA GLY A 98 -4.67 20.68 16.28
C GLY A 98 -4.37 19.26 16.80
N TYR A 99 -3.63 18.44 16.03
CA TYR A 99 -3.34 17.05 16.37
C TYR A 99 -1.85 16.70 16.22
N SER A 100 -1.01 17.35 17.01
CA SER A 100 0.46 17.25 16.90
C SER A 100 1.04 15.83 17.07
N LYS A 101 0.30 14.93 17.70
CA LYS A 101 0.69 13.52 17.88
C LYS A 101 0.26 12.62 16.72
N MET A 102 -0.63 13.10 15.83
CA MET A 102 -1.08 12.34 14.68
C MET A 102 0.02 12.32 13.60
N ARG A 103 0.41 11.15 13.18
CA ARG A 103 1.35 10.95 12.06
C ARG A 103 0.59 10.35 10.89
N LEU A 104 0.60 11.04 9.76
CA LEU A 104 -0.04 10.55 8.55
C LEU A 104 0.85 9.50 7.87
N SER A 105 0.22 8.48 7.33
CA SER A 105 0.86 7.41 6.57
C SER A 105 -0.03 7.08 5.39
N VAL A 106 0.54 6.95 4.21
CA VAL A 106 -0.20 6.63 2.99
C VAL A 106 0.45 5.48 2.24
N SER A 107 -0.39 4.61 1.71
CA SER A 107 0.00 3.56 0.77
C SER A 107 -0.29 4.04 -0.65
N VAL A 108 0.68 3.91 -1.54
CA VAL A 108 0.62 4.44 -2.91
C VAL A 108 0.94 3.36 -3.90
N GLY A 109 0.06 3.15 -4.88
CA GLY A 109 0.32 2.33 -6.06
C GLY A 109 0.40 3.19 -7.31
N GLY A 110 1.43 3.03 -8.13
CA GLY A 110 1.63 3.91 -9.29
C GLY A 110 2.00 3.16 -10.57
N VAL A 111 1.41 3.58 -11.69
CA VAL A 111 1.66 3.05 -13.04
C VAL A 111 1.80 4.17 -14.06
N LEU A 112 2.49 3.89 -15.17
CA LEU A 112 2.46 4.74 -16.36
C LEU A 112 1.43 4.18 -17.35
N THR A 113 0.66 5.06 -18.00
CA THR A 113 -0.29 4.65 -19.04
C THR A 113 0.45 4.14 -20.28
N ARG A 114 -0.07 3.04 -20.87
CA ARG A 114 0.46 2.40 -22.08
C ARG A 114 -0.69 2.09 -23.02
N ASP A 115 -1.04 3.00 -23.91
CA ASP A 115 -2.11 2.80 -24.91
C ASP A 115 -3.45 2.31 -24.33
N GLU A 116 -3.76 2.77 -23.13
CA GLU A 116 -4.94 2.41 -22.35
C GLU A 116 -5.65 3.66 -21.83
N THR A 117 -6.85 3.50 -21.33
CA THR A 117 -7.61 4.56 -20.64
C THR A 117 -7.04 4.81 -19.23
N ILE A 118 -7.27 6.00 -18.70
CA ILE A 118 -6.90 6.32 -17.30
C ILE A 118 -7.67 5.43 -16.32
N GLY A 119 -8.88 5.00 -16.68
CA GLY A 119 -9.66 4.04 -15.87
C GLY A 119 -8.98 2.67 -15.74
N GLU A 120 -8.43 2.14 -16.83
CA GLU A 120 -7.68 0.89 -16.83
C GLU A 120 -6.36 1.03 -16.05
N ALA A 121 -5.63 2.12 -16.25
CA ALA A 121 -4.43 2.44 -15.49
C ALA A 121 -4.73 2.60 -13.97
N ALA A 122 -5.86 3.22 -13.61
CA ALA A 122 -6.29 3.35 -12.23
C ALA A 122 -6.56 1.99 -11.56
N MET A 123 -7.14 1.02 -12.27
CA MET A 123 -7.32 -0.35 -11.77
C MET A 123 -5.99 -1.06 -11.50
N ARG A 124 -4.98 -0.87 -12.37
CA ARG A 124 -3.63 -1.42 -12.14
C ARG A 124 -2.94 -0.73 -10.95
N ALA A 125 -3.07 0.58 -10.86
CA ALA A 125 -2.53 1.35 -9.73
C ALA A 125 -3.17 0.93 -8.39
N ASP A 126 -4.47 0.61 -8.38
CA ASP A 126 -5.18 0.10 -7.19
C ASP A 126 -4.60 -1.25 -6.71
N GLN A 127 -4.31 -2.16 -7.64
CA GLN A 127 -3.66 -3.44 -7.30
C GLN A 127 -2.29 -3.22 -6.63
N LEU A 128 -1.49 -2.28 -7.13
CA LEU A 128 -0.20 -1.95 -6.53
C LEU A 128 -0.35 -1.26 -5.17
N MET A 129 -1.35 -0.39 -5.01
CA MET A 129 -1.67 0.22 -3.72
C MET A 129 -2.06 -0.83 -2.68
N TYR A 130 -2.81 -1.86 -3.07
CA TYR A 130 -3.14 -2.97 -2.18
C TYR A 130 -1.88 -3.70 -1.68
N LEU A 131 -0.87 -3.89 -2.54
CA LEU A 131 0.43 -4.43 -2.12
C LEU A 131 1.18 -3.48 -1.17
N ALA A 132 1.13 -2.18 -1.44
CA ALA A 132 1.71 -1.17 -0.55
C ALA A 132 1.07 -1.18 0.84
N LYS A 133 -0.25 -1.38 0.93
CA LYS A 133 -1.00 -1.47 2.20
C LYS A 133 -0.54 -2.59 3.14
N GLN A 134 0.01 -3.69 2.62
CA GLN A 134 0.53 -4.78 3.44
C GLN A 134 1.71 -4.36 4.31
N ARG A 135 2.49 -3.36 3.86
CA ARG A 135 3.67 -2.85 4.57
C ARG A 135 3.46 -1.46 5.17
N LYS A 136 2.40 -0.76 4.75
CA LYS A 136 2.05 0.63 5.06
C LYS A 136 3.16 1.64 4.74
N ASN A 137 2.79 2.90 4.63
CA ASN A 137 3.72 4.01 4.35
C ASN A 137 4.68 3.72 3.20
N MET A 138 4.17 3.19 2.09
CA MET A 138 4.97 2.67 0.99
C MET A 138 4.45 3.12 -0.37
N VAL A 139 5.38 3.30 -1.31
CA VAL A 139 5.11 3.46 -2.73
C VAL A 139 5.48 2.17 -3.44
N VAL A 140 4.57 1.60 -4.21
CA VAL A 140 4.79 0.43 -5.07
C VAL A 140 4.48 0.81 -6.51
N THR A 141 5.39 0.54 -7.43
CA THR A 141 5.24 0.77 -8.85
C THR A 141 5.45 -0.53 -9.64
N GLU A 142 5.13 -0.53 -10.92
CA GLU A 142 5.38 -1.70 -11.79
C GLU A 142 6.85 -2.12 -11.79
N LYS A 143 7.77 -1.15 -11.67
CA LYS A 143 9.21 -1.41 -11.57
C LYS A 143 9.57 -2.23 -10.32
N ASP A 144 8.92 -1.94 -9.21
CA ASP A 144 9.14 -2.69 -7.96
C ASP A 144 8.61 -4.13 -8.07
N GLN A 145 7.54 -4.37 -8.85
CA GLN A 145 7.07 -5.73 -9.15
C GLN A 145 8.07 -6.51 -10.01
N ILE A 146 8.67 -5.87 -11.02
CA ILE A 146 9.66 -6.52 -11.89
C ILE A 146 10.92 -6.85 -11.10
N LEU A 147 11.36 -5.96 -10.21
CA LEU A 147 12.49 -6.19 -9.31
C LEU A 147 12.14 -7.23 -8.24
N GLY A 148 10.92 -7.24 -7.71
CA GLY A 148 10.41 -8.26 -6.79
C GLY A 148 10.40 -9.65 -7.41
N CYS A 149 9.99 -9.77 -8.69
CA CYS A 149 10.09 -11.04 -9.43
C CYS A 149 11.54 -11.50 -9.66
N GLN A 150 12.49 -10.57 -9.79
CA GLN A 150 13.92 -10.90 -9.85
C GLN A 150 14.50 -11.22 -8.46
N ASP A 151 14.07 -10.53 -7.44
CA ASP A 151 14.44 -10.82 -6.04
C ASP A 151 13.81 -12.13 -5.55
N ASP A 152 12.63 -12.52 -6.02
CA ASP A 152 12.05 -13.82 -5.70
C ASP A 152 12.79 -14.97 -6.41
N VAL A 153 13.36 -14.75 -7.60
CA VAL A 153 14.28 -15.72 -8.24
C VAL A 153 15.62 -15.77 -7.51
N VAL A 154 16.16 -14.61 -7.06
CA VAL A 154 17.40 -14.55 -6.26
C VAL A 154 17.15 -14.98 -4.80
N ARG A 155 15.93 -14.78 -4.25
CA ARG A 155 15.54 -15.27 -2.91
C ARG A 155 15.27 -16.77 -2.89
N GLN A 156 14.92 -17.38 -4.01
CA GLN A 156 14.91 -18.85 -4.13
C GLN A 156 16.35 -19.45 -4.11
N GLU A 157 17.37 -18.70 -4.51
CA GLU A 157 18.78 -19.10 -4.36
C GLU A 157 19.38 -18.72 -2.99
N ASN A 158 18.87 -17.67 -2.32
CA ASN A 158 19.17 -17.33 -0.92
C ASN A 158 17.99 -17.76 -0.02
N ARG A 159 17.67 -19.04 0.04
CA ARG A 159 16.87 -19.59 1.14
C ARG A 159 17.57 -19.23 2.44
N ARG A 160 17.17 -18.12 3.08
CA ARG A 160 17.28 -18.04 4.53
C ARG A 160 16.52 -19.26 5.03
N GLU A 161 17.21 -20.17 5.69
CA GLU A 161 16.56 -21.28 6.37
C GLU A 161 15.41 -20.68 7.18
N LYS A 162 14.17 -21.03 6.81
CA LYS A 162 13.00 -20.62 7.60
C LYS A 162 13.29 -21.09 9.02
N GLN A 163 13.09 -20.23 10.00
CA GLN A 163 13.21 -20.66 11.39
C GLN A 163 12.20 -21.77 11.66
N ARG A 164 12.64 -22.83 12.32
CA ARG A 164 11.75 -23.94 12.69
C ARG A 164 10.93 -23.55 13.91
N ILE A 165 9.63 -23.78 13.84
CA ILE A 165 8.71 -23.64 14.97
C ILE A 165 8.11 -25.02 15.25
N LEU A 166 8.16 -25.42 16.51
CA LEU A 166 7.51 -26.62 16.99
C LEU A 166 6.17 -26.25 17.65
N ILE A 167 5.08 -26.71 17.06
CA ILE A 167 3.71 -26.58 17.59
C ILE A 167 3.39 -27.82 18.40
N VAL A 168 3.07 -27.64 19.67
CA VAL A 168 2.70 -28.74 20.58
C VAL A 168 1.30 -28.49 21.13
N ASP A 169 0.35 -29.29 20.70
CA ASP A 169 -1.06 -29.21 21.16
C ASP A 169 -1.71 -30.59 20.99
N ASP A 170 -2.52 -31.03 21.91
CA ASP A 170 -3.23 -32.32 21.90
C ASP A 170 -4.41 -32.28 20.89
N SER A 171 -4.92 -31.10 20.55
CA SER A 171 -5.97 -30.89 19.58
C SER A 171 -5.39 -30.82 18.16
N GLU A 172 -5.75 -31.79 17.31
CA GLU A 172 -5.38 -31.78 15.90
C GLU A 172 -5.86 -30.52 15.17
N MET A 173 -7.08 -30.03 15.52
CA MET A 173 -7.64 -28.82 14.92
C MET A 173 -6.81 -27.58 15.24
N ASN A 174 -6.32 -27.43 16.47
CA ASN A 174 -5.46 -26.32 16.85
C ASN A 174 -4.12 -26.35 16.10
N ARG A 175 -3.51 -27.52 15.96
CA ARG A 175 -2.27 -27.68 15.20
C ARG A 175 -2.46 -27.28 13.74
N ILE A 176 -3.54 -27.76 13.08
CA ILE A 176 -3.85 -27.42 11.68
C ILE A 176 -4.00 -25.90 11.52
N ILE A 177 -4.80 -25.24 12.39
CA ILE A 177 -5.02 -23.78 12.31
C ILE A 177 -3.70 -23.02 12.47
N LEU A 178 -2.88 -23.38 13.45
CA LEU A 178 -1.59 -22.71 13.67
C LEU A 178 -0.61 -22.97 12.53
N SER A 179 -0.59 -24.19 11.99
CA SER A 179 0.25 -24.54 10.83
C SER A 179 -0.17 -23.74 9.60
N GLU A 180 -1.46 -23.60 9.31
CA GLU A 180 -1.93 -22.76 8.18
C GLU A 180 -1.54 -21.29 8.31
N ILE A 181 -1.58 -20.74 9.53
CA ILE A 181 -1.22 -19.34 9.78
C ILE A 181 0.30 -19.10 9.64
N LEU A 182 1.12 -20.07 10.03
CA LEU A 182 2.56 -19.87 10.21
C LEU A 182 3.41 -20.45 9.06
N GLN A 183 2.89 -21.35 8.21
CA GLN A 183 3.64 -22.06 7.16
C GLN A 183 4.29 -21.14 6.12
N ASP A 184 3.76 -19.93 5.92
CA ASP A 184 4.32 -18.99 4.95
C ASP A 184 5.64 -18.39 5.42
N GLU A 185 5.83 -18.24 6.74
CA GLU A 185 7.01 -17.60 7.34
C GLU A 185 7.99 -18.59 8.00
N TYR A 186 7.50 -19.77 8.45
CA TYR A 186 8.27 -20.72 9.25
C TYR A 186 8.19 -22.16 8.70
N ASP A 187 9.22 -22.96 9.02
CA ASP A 187 9.19 -24.42 8.87
C ASP A 187 8.49 -25.01 10.10
N ILE A 188 7.32 -25.61 9.91
CA ILE A 188 6.51 -26.11 11.01
C ILE A 188 6.83 -27.58 11.30
N ILE A 189 7.04 -27.86 12.57
CA ILE A 189 7.07 -29.22 13.13
C ILE A 189 5.91 -29.34 14.10
N GLU A 190 5.17 -30.43 14.03
CA GLU A 190 4.03 -30.67 14.90
C GLU A 190 4.31 -31.81 15.88
N ALA A 191 3.82 -31.64 17.12
CA ALA A 191 3.78 -32.69 18.13
C ALA A 191 2.43 -32.68 18.84
N SER A 192 1.88 -33.85 19.04
CA SER A 192 0.60 -34.04 19.74
C SER A 192 0.75 -34.22 21.24
N THR A 193 1.97 -34.48 21.72
CA THR A 193 2.28 -34.72 23.14
C THR A 193 3.63 -34.13 23.54
N GLY A 194 3.81 -33.91 24.85
CA GLY A 194 5.09 -33.49 25.40
C GLY A 194 6.21 -34.49 25.19
N GLU A 195 5.90 -35.81 25.16
CA GLU A 195 6.90 -36.84 24.87
C GLU A 195 7.37 -36.76 23.39
N GLU A 196 6.44 -36.55 22.48
CA GLU A 196 6.75 -36.36 21.06
C GLU A 196 7.60 -35.08 20.83
N CYS A 197 7.22 -33.99 21.53
CA CYS A 197 8.00 -32.76 21.55
C CYS A 197 9.46 -33.00 21.95
N LEU A 198 9.72 -33.72 23.03
CA LEU A 198 11.05 -34.04 23.53
C LEU A 198 11.88 -34.94 22.59
N ARG A 199 11.22 -35.67 21.67
CA ARG A 199 11.92 -36.49 20.65
C ARG A 199 12.31 -35.68 19.41
N LEU A 200 11.62 -34.55 19.20
CA LEU A 200 11.82 -33.70 18.03
C LEU A 200 12.80 -32.56 18.27
N LEU A 201 13.16 -32.30 19.53
CA LEU A 201 14.19 -31.36 19.97
C LEU A 201 15.58 -32.02 19.96
#